data_213a7d2d5e86f589a8105b866ebb5a8c
#
_entry.id   213a7d2d5e86f589a8105b866ebb5a8c
#
_cell.length_a   1.000
_cell.length_b   1.000
_cell.length_c   1.000
_cell.angle_alpha   90.00
_cell.angle_beta   90.00
_cell.angle_gamma   90.00
#
_symmetry.space_group_name_H-M   'P 1'
#
loop_
_entity.id
_entity.type
_entity.pdbx_description
1 polymer ?
#
loop_
_entity_poly.entity_id
_entity_poly.type
_entity_poly.pdbx_seq_one_letter_code
_entity_poly.pdbx_strand_id
1 'polypeptide(L)'
;MQADGGAFRFRQIGLVLVPLLAMVLRVASAPTTALSYLLICAWALTGRRQAIVSLFLCWQINISSHAFCGPPLFGAQFRFLVFFVCAFSVFLHGPSRSSTTKATSVLKVTLPVLLLILLHSTIVSLIADVSFLKSLTFSIVFVTAVCGWSWMSPADRHIAIQTIFGGLMLGILFSLLMKLTGRGMMWGTSFFAGVYFHSQTMGATAALAATILTVQCLTIRPLRWWRIGLLGVSLLELYWSGARIALLSYVGAVAIAFIVQMVSSVLYLRGENPRIVVARLGAAGVLFLLLCVVAGQQLASGAKQFLLKYGEREDVSLVEQGLSTRQGLIDIMKSNIDRHPLTGIGFGIGSTPSARSNVQRDPILGLPLMATVEKGVLPIMILEELGIPLGFLVFLWIGTLALFATRGGILPISVFAAVMLTNVAEASFLSPGGVGLLSIILVAWAATEPAGGAWKKHLRARQVGLARRSPFGAPLSPVFAPPLAPALPPPPERLRLAGPVHAGSPLPIGSVDGAG
;
A
#
# COMPACT_ATOMS: atom_id res chain seq x y z
N MET A 1 13.19 -21.34 -31.74
CA MET A 1 13.14 -20.08 -30.91
C MET A 1 11.94 -19.15 -31.24
N GLN A 2 10.92 -19.58 -31.98
CA GLN A 2 9.75 -18.73 -32.34
C GLN A 2 8.48 -18.99 -31.51
N ALA A 3 8.46 -20.02 -30.66
CA ALA A 3 7.26 -20.36 -29.87
C ALA A 3 6.97 -19.42 -28.68
N ASP A 4 7.95 -18.64 -28.22
CA ASP A 4 7.80 -17.80 -27.00
C ASP A 4 6.99 -16.51 -27.21
N GLY A 5 6.84 -16.03 -28.44
CA GLY A 5 6.12 -14.80 -28.73
C GLY A 5 4.61 -14.88 -28.49
N GLY A 6 4.02 -16.04 -28.74
CA GLY A 6 2.59 -16.29 -28.52
C GLY A 6 2.23 -16.35 -27.03
N ALA A 7 2.98 -17.14 -26.26
CA ALA A 7 2.75 -17.29 -24.82
C ALA A 7 2.91 -15.97 -24.06
N PHE A 8 3.83 -15.10 -24.49
CA PHE A 8 4.02 -13.77 -23.90
C PHE A 8 2.82 -12.85 -24.14
N ARG A 9 2.24 -12.86 -25.36
CA ARG A 9 1.04 -12.07 -25.69
C ARG A 9 -0.19 -12.54 -24.91
N PHE A 10 -0.43 -13.86 -24.82
CA PHE A 10 -1.54 -14.41 -24.04
C PHE A 10 -1.46 -14.05 -22.55
N ARG A 11 -0.26 -14.07 -21.95
CA ARG A 11 -0.07 -13.66 -20.56
C ARG A 11 -0.34 -12.17 -20.33
N GLN A 12 -0.10 -11.29 -21.30
CA GLN A 12 -0.42 -9.86 -21.20
C GLN A 12 -1.91 -9.59 -21.39
N ILE A 13 -2.58 -10.29 -22.31
CA ILE A 13 -4.03 -10.19 -22.52
C ILE A 13 -4.77 -10.60 -21.23
N GLY A 14 -4.36 -11.67 -20.57
CA GLY A 14 -4.96 -12.14 -19.32
C GLY A 14 -4.90 -11.11 -18.18
N LEU A 15 -3.87 -10.24 -18.14
CA LEU A 15 -3.75 -9.18 -17.14
C LEU A 15 -4.78 -8.05 -17.27
N VAL A 16 -5.40 -7.92 -18.44
CA VAL A 16 -6.45 -6.93 -18.69
C VAL A 16 -7.81 -7.62 -18.71
N LEU A 17 -7.90 -8.74 -19.39
CA LEU A 17 -9.19 -9.43 -19.62
C LEU A 17 -9.76 -10.01 -18.33
N VAL A 18 -8.94 -10.68 -17.50
CA VAL A 18 -9.45 -11.30 -16.25
C VAL A 18 -9.94 -10.26 -15.24
N PRO A 19 -9.20 -9.18 -14.92
CA PRO A 19 -9.72 -8.10 -14.08
C PRO A 19 -11.01 -7.49 -14.62
N LEU A 20 -11.05 -7.19 -15.92
CA LEU A 20 -12.26 -6.63 -16.55
C LEU A 20 -13.46 -7.59 -16.41
N LEU A 21 -13.28 -8.86 -16.74
CA LEU A 21 -14.34 -9.87 -16.64
C LEU A 21 -14.80 -10.05 -15.18
N ALA A 22 -13.88 -10.07 -14.23
CA ALA A 22 -14.21 -10.17 -12.81
C ALA A 22 -15.08 -8.98 -12.35
N MET A 23 -14.76 -7.76 -12.79
CA MET A 23 -15.55 -6.56 -12.47
C MET A 23 -16.91 -6.57 -13.19
N VAL A 24 -16.98 -7.01 -14.44
CA VAL A 24 -18.25 -7.18 -15.16
C VAL A 24 -19.15 -8.18 -14.44
N LEU A 25 -18.63 -9.35 -14.04
CA LEU A 25 -19.36 -10.35 -13.27
C LEU A 25 -19.82 -9.79 -11.91
N ARG A 26 -19.01 -8.95 -11.26
CA ARG A 26 -19.38 -8.29 -9.99
C ARG A 26 -20.59 -7.38 -10.16
N VAL A 27 -20.65 -6.63 -11.26
CA VAL A 27 -21.70 -5.64 -11.52
C VAL A 27 -22.98 -6.28 -12.05
N ALA A 28 -22.88 -7.42 -12.76
CA ALA A 28 -24.00 -8.03 -13.46
C ALA A 28 -25.09 -8.54 -12.51
N SER A 29 -24.73 -9.25 -11.43
CA SER A 29 -25.70 -9.71 -10.42
C SER A 29 -25.01 -10.21 -9.14
N ALA A 30 -25.79 -10.42 -8.06
CA ALA A 30 -25.28 -11.01 -6.83
C ALA A 30 -24.76 -12.46 -7.00
N PRO A 31 -25.44 -13.38 -7.75
CA PRO A 31 -24.88 -14.70 -8.03
C PRO A 31 -23.60 -14.67 -8.87
N THR A 32 -23.49 -13.79 -9.87
CA THR A 32 -22.28 -13.70 -10.72
C THR A 32 -21.08 -13.14 -9.93
N THR A 33 -21.32 -12.49 -8.79
CA THR A 33 -20.24 -12.11 -7.89
C THR A 33 -19.48 -13.34 -7.36
N ALA A 34 -20.16 -14.44 -7.06
CA ALA A 34 -19.49 -15.69 -6.67
C ALA A 34 -18.58 -16.21 -7.81
N LEU A 35 -19.05 -16.14 -9.06
CA LEU A 35 -18.23 -16.48 -10.23
C LEU A 35 -17.02 -15.56 -10.38
N SER A 36 -17.13 -14.27 -10.04
CA SER A 36 -15.99 -13.36 -10.06
C SER A 36 -14.90 -13.78 -9.06
N TYR A 37 -15.27 -14.21 -7.86
CA TYR A 37 -14.32 -14.75 -6.87
C TYR A 37 -13.67 -16.05 -7.36
N LEU A 38 -14.46 -16.98 -7.92
CA LEU A 38 -13.92 -18.24 -8.47
C LEU A 38 -12.96 -17.98 -9.64
N LEU A 39 -13.30 -17.02 -10.52
CA LEU A 39 -12.43 -16.61 -11.62
C LEU A 39 -11.09 -16.08 -11.12
N ILE A 40 -11.09 -15.16 -10.13
CA ILE A 40 -9.83 -14.63 -9.59
C ILE A 40 -9.06 -15.68 -8.78
N CYS A 41 -9.71 -16.67 -8.15
CA CYS A 41 -9.06 -17.81 -7.54
C CYS A 41 -8.35 -18.68 -8.58
N ALA A 42 -9.05 -19.08 -9.65
CA ALA A 42 -8.46 -19.86 -10.72
C ALA A 42 -7.27 -19.13 -11.36
N TRP A 43 -7.42 -17.83 -11.58
CA TRP A 43 -6.35 -17.02 -12.13
C TRP A 43 -5.17 -16.86 -11.16
N ALA A 44 -5.41 -16.72 -9.87
CA ALA A 44 -4.37 -16.65 -8.85
C ALA A 44 -3.44 -17.86 -8.88
N LEU A 45 -3.98 -19.06 -9.16
CA LEU A 45 -3.20 -20.31 -9.25
C LEU A 45 -2.19 -20.33 -10.40
N THR A 46 -2.31 -19.43 -11.38
CA THR A 46 -1.40 -19.40 -12.54
C THR A 46 -0.05 -18.72 -12.25
N GLY A 47 0.12 -18.11 -11.09
CA GLY A 47 1.41 -17.53 -10.69
C GLY A 47 1.33 -16.49 -9.59
N ARG A 48 2.48 -16.14 -9.04
CA ARG A 48 2.63 -15.17 -7.93
C ARG A 48 2.11 -13.78 -8.26
N ARG A 49 2.40 -13.29 -9.46
CA ARG A 49 1.92 -12.00 -9.95
C ARG A 49 0.39 -11.97 -9.97
N GLN A 50 -0.21 -13.02 -10.52
CA GLN A 50 -1.65 -13.19 -10.59
C GLN A 50 -2.26 -13.27 -9.19
N ALA A 51 -1.62 -13.99 -8.26
CA ALA A 51 -2.07 -14.07 -6.87
C ALA A 51 -2.12 -12.69 -6.18
N ILE A 52 -1.09 -11.85 -6.32
CA ILE A 52 -1.08 -10.50 -5.74
C ILE A 52 -2.13 -9.59 -6.40
N VAL A 53 -2.29 -9.66 -7.72
CA VAL A 53 -3.34 -8.88 -8.40
C VAL A 53 -4.73 -9.41 -8.05
N SER A 54 -4.92 -10.72 -7.81
CA SER A 54 -6.18 -11.30 -7.32
C SER A 54 -6.54 -10.82 -5.91
N LEU A 55 -5.58 -10.63 -5.01
CA LEU A 55 -5.84 -9.97 -3.72
C LEU A 55 -6.35 -8.55 -3.92
N PHE A 56 -5.75 -7.79 -4.84
CA PHE A 56 -6.23 -6.44 -5.17
C PHE A 56 -7.64 -6.47 -5.77
N LEU A 57 -7.94 -7.39 -6.68
CA LEU A 57 -9.29 -7.54 -7.25
C LEU A 57 -10.30 -7.98 -6.19
N CYS A 58 -9.91 -8.86 -5.27
CA CYS A 58 -10.74 -9.22 -4.11
C CYS A 58 -11.10 -7.98 -3.28
N TRP A 59 -10.13 -7.08 -3.04
CA TRP A 59 -10.40 -5.80 -2.41
C TRP A 59 -11.41 -4.98 -3.22
N GLN A 60 -11.20 -4.79 -4.53
CA GLN A 60 -12.10 -4.03 -5.40
C GLN A 60 -13.54 -4.58 -5.37
N ILE A 61 -13.71 -5.89 -5.45
CA ILE A 61 -15.02 -6.56 -5.42
C ILE A 61 -15.73 -6.27 -4.08
N ASN A 62 -14.99 -6.32 -2.96
CA ASN A 62 -15.57 -6.11 -1.63
C ASN A 62 -15.97 -4.67 -1.35
N ILE A 63 -15.21 -3.69 -1.85
CA ILE A 63 -15.47 -2.28 -1.59
C ILE A 63 -16.36 -1.62 -2.62
N SER A 64 -16.77 -2.33 -3.68
CA SER A 64 -17.69 -1.82 -4.69
C SER A 64 -19.04 -1.49 -4.07
N SER A 65 -19.60 -0.35 -4.48
CA SER A 65 -20.86 0.17 -3.95
C SER A 65 -22.03 -0.78 -4.19
N HIS A 66 -22.76 -1.10 -3.15
CA HIS A 66 -23.97 -1.92 -3.21
C HIS A 66 -25.11 -1.24 -3.98
N ALA A 67 -25.04 0.07 -4.18
CA ALA A 67 -26.00 0.81 -4.99
C ALA A 67 -25.97 0.40 -6.48
N PHE A 68 -24.83 -0.15 -6.95
CA PHE A 68 -24.68 -0.57 -8.35
C PHE A 68 -24.79 -2.07 -8.56
N CYS A 69 -24.37 -2.88 -7.58
CA CYS A 69 -24.18 -4.30 -7.78
C CYS A 69 -24.81 -5.16 -6.68
N GLY A 70 -25.55 -4.58 -5.76
CA GLY A 70 -26.09 -5.29 -4.61
C GLY A 70 -25.02 -5.88 -3.66
N PRO A 71 -25.41 -6.37 -2.50
CA PRO A 71 -24.49 -7.07 -1.61
C PRO A 71 -24.03 -8.39 -2.23
N PRO A 72 -22.74 -8.76 -2.11
CA PRO A 72 -22.23 -10.01 -2.67
C PRO A 72 -22.79 -11.20 -1.87
N LEU A 73 -23.45 -12.15 -2.55
CA LEU A 73 -23.82 -13.43 -1.95
C LEU A 73 -22.56 -14.17 -1.51
N PHE A 74 -22.56 -14.68 -0.27
CA PHE A 74 -21.40 -15.39 0.32
C PHE A 74 -20.07 -14.62 0.23
N GLY A 75 -20.12 -13.27 0.16
CA GLY A 75 -18.92 -12.45 -0.08
C GLY A 75 -17.83 -12.63 0.98
N ALA A 76 -18.19 -12.87 2.24
CA ALA A 76 -17.24 -13.13 3.31
C ALA A 76 -16.52 -14.48 3.11
N GLN A 77 -17.24 -15.55 2.80
CA GLN A 77 -16.69 -16.90 2.60
C GLN A 77 -15.76 -16.94 1.37
N PHE A 78 -16.21 -16.41 0.25
CA PHE A 78 -15.40 -16.37 -0.97
C PHE A 78 -14.14 -15.50 -0.81
N ARG A 79 -14.20 -14.43 -0.04
CA ARG A 79 -13.02 -13.63 0.28
C ARG A 79 -11.94 -14.44 1.01
N PHE A 80 -12.31 -15.23 2.01
CA PHE A 80 -11.37 -16.13 2.69
C PHE A 80 -10.80 -17.16 1.72
N LEU A 81 -11.62 -17.73 0.83
CA LEU A 81 -11.16 -18.64 -0.21
C LEU A 81 -10.07 -17.98 -1.07
N VAL A 82 -10.27 -16.73 -1.52
CA VAL A 82 -9.26 -16.00 -2.30
C VAL A 82 -7.95 -15.86 -1.51
N PHE A 83 -8.02 -15.54 -0.21
CA PHE A 83 -6.82 -15.40 0.62
C PHE A 83 -6.01 -16.70 0.69
N PHE A 84 -6.68 -17.82 0.95
CA PHE A 84 -6.03 -19.13 1.02
C PHE A 84 -5.48 -19.57 -0.35
N VAL A 85 -6.23 -19.38 -1.43
CA VAL A 85 -5.79 -19.72 -2.78
C VAL A 85 -4.59 -18.86 -3.20
N CYS A 86 -4.60 -17.56 -2.90
CA CYS A 86 -3.45 -16.69 -3.18
C CYS A 86 -2.22 -17.09 -2.35
N ALA A 87 -2.40 -17.43 -1.07
CA ALA A 87 -1.32 -17.94 -0.24
C ALA A 87 -0.75 -19.23 -0.82
N PHE A 88 -1.60 -20.21 -1.08
CA PHE A 88 -1.21 -21.48 -1.71
C PHE A 88 -0.44 -21.26 -3.01
N SER A 89 -0.96 -20.39 -3.91
CA SER A 89 -0.30 -20.07 -5.17
C SER A 89 1.09 -19.47 -4.98
N VAL A 90 1.24 -18.49 -4.08
CA VAL A 90 2.54 -17.86 -3.83
C VAL A 90 3.55 -18.88 -3.33
N PHE A 91 3.17 -19.76 -2.40
CA PHE A 91 4.06 -20.78 -1.84
C PHE A 91 4.34 -21.92 -2.85
N LEU A 92 3.33 -22.35 -3.63
CA LEU A 92 3.49 -23.36 -4.67
C LEU A 92 4.53 -22.94 -5.73
N HIS A 93 4.50 -21.69 -6.15
CA HIS A 93 5.45 -21.20 -7.16
C HIS A 93 6.83 -20.84 -6.56
N GLY A 94 6.96 -20.75 -5.24
CA GLY A 94 8.22 -20.49 -4.54
C GLY A 94 8.96 -19.22 -4.98
N PRO A 95 10.21 -19.01 -4.57
CA PRO A 95 11.03 -17.86 -4.99
C PRO A 95 11.50 -17.99 -6.45
N SER A 96 11.51 -16.87 -7.19
CA SER A 96 12.12 -16.82 -8.51
C SER A 96 13.64 -16.93 -8.40
N ARG A 97 14.31 -17.53 -9.37
CA ARG A 97 15.80 -17.57 -9.45
C ARG A 97 16.44 -16.18 -9.43
N SER A 98 15.72 -15.14 -9.87
CA SER A 98 16.14 -13.74 -9.84
C SER A 98 15.61 -12.98 -8.62
N SER A 99 15.02 -13.68 -7.65
CA SER A 99 14.47 -13.09 -6.42
C SER A 99 15.58 -12.44 -5.60
N THR A 100 15.27 -11.26 -5.06
CA THR A 100 16.19 -10.55 -4.19
C THR A 100 16.06 -11.07 -2.75
N THR A 101 17.17 -11.23 -2.04
CA THR A 101 17.29 -11.75 -0.67
C THR A 101 16.54 -10.94 0.41
N LYS A 102 15.82 -9.90 0.04
CA LYS A 102 15.14 -8.97 0.97
C LYS A 102 13.89 -9.54 1.66
N ALA A 103 13.25 -10.57 1.09
CA ALA A 103 12.11 -11.23 1.75
C ALA A 103 12.48 -11.69 3.15
N THR A 104 13.65 -12.28 3.31
CA THR A 104 14.12 -12.82 4.59
C THR A 104 14.24 -11.74 5.66
N SER A 105 14.68 -10.53 5.31
CA SER A 105 14.82 -9.45 6.30
C SER A 105 13.47 -8.93 6.80
N VAL A 106 12.50 -8.71 5.88
CA VAL A 106 11.15 -8.27 6.25
C VAL A 106 10.43 -9.37 7.04
N LEU A 107 10.53 -10.64 6.60
CA LEU A 107 9.90 -11.76 7.28
C LEU A 107 10.50 -12.01 8.68
N LYS A 108 11.83 -11.87 8.85
CA LYS A 108 12.48 -12.03 10.16
C LYS A 108 11.91 -11.10 11.23
N VAL A 109 11.55 -9.87 10.88
CA VAL A 109 10.95 -8.93 11.84
C VAL A 109 9.42 -9.05 11.92
N THR A 110 8.78 -9.57 10.88
CA THR A 110 7.32 -9.68 10.79
C THR A 110 6.81 -10.94 11.46
N LEU A 111 7.41 -12.12 11.20
CA LEU A 111 6.91 -13.39 11.70
C LEU A 111 6.83 -13.45 13.23
N PRO A 112 7.80 -12.99 14.02
CA PRO A 112 7.69 -12.96 15.47
C PRO A 112 6.50 -12.14 15.96
N VAL A 113 6.27 -10.96 15.36
CA VAL A 113 5.16 -10.08 15.74
C VAL A 113 3.82 -10.73 15.40
N LEU A 114 3.67 -11.31 14.21
CA LEU A 114 2.45 -12.01 13.82
C LEU A 114 2.18 -13.24 14.70
N LEU A 115 3.22 -13.99 15.05
CA LEU A 115 3.09 -15.11 15.96
C LEU A 115 2.64 -14.66 17.36
N LEU A 116 3.21 -13.58 17.88
CA LEU A 116 2.79 -13.02 19.17
C LEU A 116 1.35 -12.51 19.13
N ILE A 117 0.92 -11.83 18.05
CA ILE A 117 -0.49 -11.43 17.88
C ILE A 117 -1.39 -12.67 17.84
N LEU A 118 -1.01 -13.72 17.15
CA LEU A 118 -1.78 -14.96 17.05
C LEU A 118 -1.91 -15.66 18.42
N LEU A 119 -0.81 -15.82 19.14
CA LEU A 119 -0.79 -16.40 20.49
C LEU A 119 -1.62 -15.54 21.47
N HIS A 120 -1.42 -14.22 21.46
CA HIS A 120 -2.21 -13.30 22.26
C HIS A 120 -3.71 -13.43 21.95
N SER A 121 -4.09 -13.53 20.69
CA SER A 121 -5.47 -13.67 20.25
C SER A 121 -6.14 -14.95 20.75
N THR A 122 -5.38 -16.02 20.94
CA THR A 122 -5.91 -17.30 21.44
C THR A 122 -6.01 -17.34 22.96
N ILE A 123 -5.08 -16.68 23.66
CA ILE A 123 -4.94 -16.83 25.13
C ILE A 123 -5.72 -15.73 25.86
N VAL A 124 -5.70 -14.51 25.36
CA VAL A 124 -6.12 -13.32 26.12
C VAL A 124 -7.48 -12.77 25.67
N SER A 125 -7.89 -13.05 24.43
CA SER A 125 -9.06 -12.39 23.85
C SER A 125 -10.36 -12.69 24.58
N LEU A 126 -11.21 -11.66 24.74
CA LEU A 126 -12.57 -11.79 25.25
C LEU A 126 -13.48 -12.64 24.35
N ILE A 127 -13.17 -12.75 23.04
CA ILE A 127 -13.88 -13.59 22.06
C ILE A 127 -12.81 -14.29 21.22
N ALA A 128 -12.31 -15.40 21.72
CA ALA A 128 -11.11 -16.07 21.21
C ALA A 128 -11.23 -16.51 19.74
N ASP A 129 -12.38 -17.05 19.31
CA ASP A 129 -12.61 -17.52 17.95
C ASP A 129 -12.58 -16.37 16.92
N VAL A 130 -13.19 -15.23 17.22
CA VAL A 130 -13.16 -14.02 16.37
C VAL A 130 -11.73 -13.49 16.25
N SER A 131 -11.07 -13.33 17.40
CA SER A 131 -9.73 -12.78 17.46
C SER A 131 -8.71 -13.71 16.78
N PHE A 132 -8.80 -15.02 17.01
CA PHE A 132 -7.96 -16.01 16.33
C PHE A 132 -8.13 -15.98 14.81
N LEU A 133 -9.37 -16.08 14.32
CA LEU A 133 -9.63 -16.10 12.88
C LEU A 133 -9.15 -14.80 12.20
N LYS A 134 -9.33 -13.65 12.87
CA LYS A 134 -8.90 -12.36 12.34
C LYS A 134 -7.38 -12.23 12.33
N SER A 135 -6.69 -12.64 13.41
CA SER A 135 -5.23 -12.61 13.49
C SER A 135 -4.58 -13.61 12.52
N LEU A 136 -5.15 -14.81 12.39
CA LEU A 136 -4.70 -15.82 11.43
C LEU A 136 -4.85 -15.31 9.99
N THR A 137 -6.01 -14.76 9.65
CA THR A 137 -6.27 -14.22 8.32
C THR A 137 -5.34 -13.05 8.01
N PHE A 138 -5.15 -12.13 8.95
CA PHE A 138 -4.20 -11.03 8.82
C PHE A 138 -2.78 -11.55 8.55
N SER A 139 -2.35 -12.53 9.34
CA SER A 139 -1.01 -13.14 9.20
C SER A 139 -0.83 -13.81 7.84
N ILE A 140 -1.80 -14.61 7.39
CA ILE A 140 -1.76 -15.27 6.07
C ILE A 140 -1.67 -14.24 4.96
N VAL A 141 -2.52 -13.23 4.97
CA VAL A 141 -2.55 -12.21 3.90
C VAL A 141 -1.28 -11.38 3.90
N PHE A 142 -0.78 -10.96 5.08
CA PHE A 142 0.44 -10.16 5.18
C PHE A 142 1.67 -10.94 4.72
N VAL A 143 1.84 -12.18 5.17
CA VAL A 143 2.95 -13.06 4.77
C VAL A 143 2.87 -13.37 3.27
N THR A 144 1.67 -13.65 2.75
CA THR A 144 1.43 -13.86 1.32
C THR A 144 1.86 -12.64 0.49
N ALA A 145 1.48 -11.45 0.93
CA ALA A 145 1.86 -10.21 0.25
C ALA A 145 3.38 -9.98 0.29
N VAL A 146 4.03 -10.15 1.45
CA VAL A 146 5.49 -10.01 1.58
C VAL A 146 6.23 -11.03 0.72
N CYS A 147 5.85 -12.31 0.79
CA CYS A 147 6.46 -13.37 -0.02
C CYS A 147 6.21 -13.14 -1.52
N GLY A 148 4.95 -12.85 -1.88
CA GLY A 148 4.56 -12.62 -3.27
C GLY A 148 5.35 -11.49 -3.90
N TRP A 149 5.45 -10.34 -3.26
CA TRP A 149 6.24 -9.22 -3.73
C TRP A 149 7.75 -9.52 -3.78
N SER A 150 8.28 -10.16 -2.77
CA SER A 150 9.72 -10.44 -2.68
C SER A 150 10.19 -11.51 -3.63
N TRP A 151 9.37 -12.52 -3.90
CA TRP A 151 9.72 -13.67 -4.73
C TRP A 151 9.46 -13.46 -6.22
N MET A 152 8.80 -12.36 -6.61
CA MET A 152 8.65 -11.99 -8.01
C MET A 152 9.96 -11.53 -8.64
N SER A 153 10.09 -11.75 -9.95
CA SER A 153 11.11 -11.08 -10.75
C SER A 153 10.88 -9.56 -10.76
N PRO A 154 11.93 -8.73 -10.94
CA PRO A 154 11.75 -7.28 -11.03
C PRO A 154 10.76 -6.84 -12.12
N ALA A 155 10.69 -7.59 -13.23
CA ALA A 155 9.75 -7.33 -14.32
C ALA A 155 8.29 -7.63 -13.91
N ASP A 156 8.04 -8.81 -13.33
CA ASP A 156 6.70 -9.18 -12.86
C ASP A 156 6.20 -8.25 -11.76
N ARG A 157 7.10 -7.87 -10.84
CA ARG A 157 6.80 -6.93 -9.78
C ARG A 157 6.40 -5.56 -10.33
N HIS A 158 7.14 -5.06 -11.32
CA HIS A 158 6.80 -3.81 -11.99
C HIS A 158 5.43 -3.89 -12.67
N ILE A 159 5.15 -4.98 -13.38
CA ILE A 159 3.85 -5.18 -14.04
C ILE A 159 2.72 -5.27 -12.99
N ALA A 160 2.92 -6.01 -11.91
CA ALA A 160 1.91 -6.16 -10.85
C ALA A 160 1.55 -4.81 -10.21
N ILE A 161 2.55 -4.00 -9.81
CA ILE A 161 2.28 -2.70 -9.20
C ILE A 161 1.65 -1.71 -10.19
N GLN A 162 2.05 -1.76 -11.47
CA GLN A 162 1.42 -0.97 -12.52
C GLN A 162 -0.05 -1.37 -12.73
N THR A 163 -0.36 -2.66 -12.66
CA THR A 163 -1.75 -3.15 -12.75
C THR A 163 -2.58 -2.65 -11.57
N ILE A 164 -2.04 -2.69 -10.35
CA ILE A 164 -2.72 -2.17 -9.15
C ILE A 164 -2.94 -0.66 -9.27
N PHE A 165 -1.90 0.11 -9.61
CA PHE A 165 -2.04 1.56 -9.78
C PHE A 165 -2.98 1.91 -10.93
N GLY A 166 -2.94 1.17 -12.03
CA GLY A 166 -3.89 1.31 -13.14
C GLY A 166 -5.33 1.03 -12.70
N GLY A 167 -5.56 -0.01 -11.91
CA GLY A 167 -6.86 -0.33 -11.33
C GLY A 167 -7.40 0.76 -10.40
N LEU A 168 -6.54 1.36 -9.57
CA LEU A 168 -6.90 2.52 -8.75
C LEU A 168 -7.30 3.73 -9.62
N MET A 169 -6.52 4.04 -10.67
CA MET A 169 -6.83 5.14 -11.59
C MET A 169 -8.14 4.89 -12.35
N LEU A 170 -8.41 3.65 -12.74
CA LEU A 170 -9.71 3.30 -13.34
C LEU A 170 -10.86 3.50 -12.35
N GLY A 171 -10.69 3.14 -11.08
CA GLY A 171 -11.67 3.42 -10.02
C GLY A 171 -11.97 4.92 -9.90
N ILE A 172 -10.95 5.77 -9.93
CA ILE A 172 -11.07 7.23 -9.95
C ILE A 172 -11.85 7.70 -11.19
N LEU A 173 -11.47 7.25 -12.40
CA LEU A 173 -12.16 7.67 -13.62
C LEU A 173 -13.62 7.23 -13.66
N PHE A 174 -13.94 6.01 -13.22
CA PHE A 174 -15.33 5.54 -13.11
C PHE A 174 -16.12 6.32 -12.06
N SER A 175 -15.49 6.70 -10.94
CA SER A 175 -16.12 7.55 -9.93
C SER A 175 -16.45 8.94 -10.50
N LEU A 176 -15.54 9.53 -11.29
CA LEU A 176 -15.82 10.78 -11.99
C LEU A 176 -17.03 10.67 -12.92
N LEU A 177 -17.13 9.58 -13.70
CA LEU A 177 -18.30 9.32 -14.54
C LEU A 177 -19.59 9.22 -13.73
N MET A 178 -19.55 8.57 -12.55
CA MET A 178 -20.69 8.51 -11.63
C MET A 178 -21.09 9.91 -11.14
N LYS A 179 -20.12 10.77 -10.85
CA LYS A 179 -20.39 12.16 -10.44
C LYS A 179 -21.07 12.96 -11.57
N LEU A 180 -20.55 12.83 -12.79
CA LEU A 180 -21.09 13.51 -13.98
C LEU A 180 -22.53 13.05 -14.32
N THR A 181 -22.87 11.80 -14.02
CA THR A 181 -24.23 11.26 -14.21
C THR A 181 -25.16 11.49 -13.00
N GLY A 182 -24.75 12.28 -12.00
CA GLY A 182 -25.52 12.52 -10.77
C GLY A 182 -25.60 11.34 -9.81
N ARG A 183 -24.82 10.28 -10.07
CA ARG A 183 -24.76 9.04 -9.27
C ARG A 183 -23.55 9.05 -8.34
N GLY A 184 -23.43 8.02 -7.50
CA GLY A 184 -22.26 7.84 -6.63
C GLY A 184 -22.26 8.69 -5.36
N MET A 185 -23.39 9.35 -5.04
CA MET A 185 -23.59 9.98 -3.72
C MET A 185 -23.91 8.89 -2.70
N MET A 186 -23.38 9.02 -1.49
CA MET A 186 -23.71 8.11 -0.40
C MET A 186 -25.14 8.40 0.07
N TRP A 187 -25.96 7.35 0.20
CA TRP A 187 -27.38 7.49 0.53
C TRP A 187 -27.58 8.26 1.83
N GLY A 188 -28.52 9.23 1.81
CA GLY A 188 -28.84 10.08 2.97
C GLY A 188 -27.78 11.14 3.31
N THR A 189 -26.77 11.34 2.47
CA THR A 189 -25.71 12.34 2.70
C THR A 189 -25.38 13.12 1.42
N SER A 190 -24.69 14.26 1.59
CA SER A 190 -24.12 15.04 0.48
C SER A 190 -22.71 14.59 0.07
N PHE A 191 -22.18 13.50 0.67
CA PHE A 191 -20.83 13.06 0.41
C PHE A 191 -20.74 12.11 -0.77
N PHE A 192 -19.68 12.31 -1.56
CA PHE A 192 -19.44 11.51 -2.73
C PHE A 192 -18.65 10.23 -2.39
N ALA A 193 -19.22 9.08 -2.74
CA ALA A 193 -18.59 7.76 -2.57
C ALA A 193 -18.10 7.16 -3.89
N GLY A 194 -18.54 7.68 -5.03
CA GLY A 194 -18.18 7.18 -6.36
C GLY A 194 -18.59 5.72 -6.57
N VAL A 195 -17.67 4.91 -7.05
CA VAL A 195 -17.86 3.46 -7.23
C VAL A 195 -17.72 2.67 -5.92
N TYR A 196 -17.33 3.31 -4.84
CA TYR A 196 -17.10 2.67 -3.54
C TYR A 196 -18.35 2.74 -2.65
N PHE A 197 -18.44 1.86 -1.66
CA PHE A 197 -19.59 1.80 -0.78
C PHE A 197 -19.66 2.97 0.23
N HIS A 198 -18.51 3.63 0.49
CA HIS A 198 -18.42 4.69 1.50
C HIS A 198 -17.53 5.84 1.06
N SER A 199 -17.90 7.09 1.41
CA SER A 199 -17.14 8.29 1.06
C SER A 199 -15.72 8.31 1.64
N GLN A 200 -15.50 7.73 2.82
CA GLN A 200 -14.17 7.62 3.42
C GLN A 200 -13.26 6.67 2.62
N THR A 201 -13.81 5.56 2.10
CA THR A 201 -13.06 4.66 1.20
C THR A 201 -12.69 5.38 -0.10
N MET A 202 -13.62 6.16 -0.65
CA MET A 202 -13.35 7.01 -1.81
C MET A 202 -12.24 8.01 -1.52
N GLY A 203 -12.32 8.74 -0.40
CA GLY A 203 -11.31 9.71 0.00
C GLY A 203 -9.94 9.09 0.20
N ALA A 204 -9.85 7.96 0.89
CA ALA A 204 -8.59 7.23 1.10
C ALA A 204 -7.95 6.77 -0.23
N THR A 205 -8.78 6.26 -1.15
CA THR A 205 -8.32 5.82 -2.48
C THR A 205 -7.88 7.01 -3.33
N ALA A 206 -8.62 8.13 -3.30
CA ALA A 206 -8.27 9.36 -4.01
C ALA A 206 -6.98 9.99 -3.46
N ALA A 207 -6.79 10.02 -2.14
CA ALA A 207 -5.55 10.49 -1.51
C ALA A 207 -4.34 9.65 -1.90
N LEU A 208 -4.50 8.33 -1.93
CA LEU A 208 -3.46 7.41 -2.39
C LEU A 208 -3.12 7.64 -3.87
N ALA A 209 -4.14 7.74 -4.74
CA ALA A 209 -3.97 8.03 -6.16
C ALA A 209 -3.27 9.39 -6.37
N ALA A 210 -3.70 10.43 -5.67
CA ALA A 210 -3.07 11.75 -5.70
C ALA A 210 -1.61 11.69 -5.25
N THR A 211 -1.28 10.94 -4.17
CA THR A 211 0.09 10.75 -3.69
C THR A 211 0.97 10.10 -4.77
N ILE A 212 0.50 9.02 -5.38
CA ILE A 212 1.23 8.31 -6.44
C ILE A 212 1.48 9.25 -7.64
N LEU A 213 0.44 9.96 -8.09
CA LEU A 213 0.51 10.86 -9.23
C LEU A 213 1.40 12.06 -8.96
N THR A 214 1.33 12.66 -7.76
CA THR A 214 2.21 13.76 -7.35
C THR A 214 3.68 13.33 -7.43
N VAL A 215 4.02 12.19 -6.81
CA VAL A 215 5.39 11.68 -6.86
C VAL A 215 5.83 11.37 -8.29
N GLN A 216 4.95 10.79 -9.11
CA GLN A 216 5.26 10.54 -10.53
C GLN A 216 5.45 11.85 -11.32
N CYS A 217 4.63 12.86 -11.12
CA CYS A 217 4.78 14.17 -11.76
C CYS A 217 6.10 14.84 -11.38
N LEU A 218 6.53 14.67 -10.14
CA LEU A 218 7.77 15.28 -9.64
C LEU A 218 9.03 14.53 -10.05
N THR A 219 8.96 13.19 -10.19
CA THR A 219 10.15 12.35 -10.37
C THR A 219 10.33 11.80 -11.79
N ILE A 220 9.25 11.56 -12.55
CA ILE A 220 9.35 10.91 -13.87
C ILE A 220 9.46 11.95 -15.00
N ARG A 221 10.40 11.70 -15.91
CA ARG A 221 10.57 12.47 -17.15
C ARG A 221 10.23 11.61 -18.38
N PRO A 222 9.63 12.18 -19.42
CA PRO A 222 9.03 13.52 -19.50
C PRO A 222 7.76 13.63 -18.65
N LEU A 223 7.45 14.85 -18.19
CA LEU A 223 6.17 15.13 -17.55
C LEU A 223 5.05 14.98 -18.60
N ARG A 224 4.12 14.09 -18.31
CA ARG A 224 2.98 13.83 -19.20
C ARG A 224 1.75 14.55 -18.67
N TRP A 225 1.11 15.38 -19.47
CA TRP A 225 -0.04 16.20 -19.10
C TRP A 225 -1.22 15.36 -18.56
N TRP A 226 -1.43 14.13 -19.06
CA TRP A 226 -2.50 13.26 -18.57
C TRP A 226 -2.33 12.88 -17.07
N ARG A 227 -1.09 12.84 -16.55
CA ARG A 227 -0.85 12.61 -15.11
C ARG A 227 -1.30 13.81 -14.28
N ILE A 228 -1.10 15.02 -14.79
CA ILE A 228 -1.58 16.25 -14.15
C ILE A 228 -3.11 16.27 -14.16
N GLY A 229 -3.74 15.89 -15.27
CA GLY A 229 -5.20 15.76 -15.37
C GLY A 229 -5.76 14.76 -14.36
N LEU A 230 -5.19 13.55 -14.28
CA LEU A 230 -5.61 12.55 -13.30
C LEU A 230 -5.35 12.99 -11.85
N LEU A 231 -4.26 13.72 -11.58
CA LEU A 231 -4.00 14.31 -10.27
C LEU A 231 -5.10 15.30 -9.90
N GLY A 232 -5.47 16.19 -10.83
CA GLY A 232 -6.57 17.13 -10.64
C GLY A 232 -7.89 16.41 -10.34
N VAL A 233 -8.24 15.37 -11.09
CA VAL A 233 -9.43 14.54 -10.84
C VAL A 233 -9.38 13.91 -9.45
N SER A 234 -8.25 13.28 -9.09
CA SER A 234 -8.09 12.66 -7.76
C SER A 234 -8.26 13.66 -6.63
N LEU A 235 -7.75 14.89 -6.76
CA LEU A 235 -7.91 15.94 -5.77
C LEU A 235 -9.35 16.46 -5.69
N LEU A 236 -10.05 16.58 -6.82
CA LEU A 236 -11.48 16.93 -6.85
C LEU A 236 -12.34 15.87 -6.16
N GLU A 237 -12.09 14.59 -6.42
CA GLU A 237 -12.83 13.50 -5.78
C GLU A 237 -12.52 13.40 -4.29
N LEU A 238 -11.28 13.65 -3.89
CA LEU A 238 -10.88 13.76 -2.50
C LEU A 238 -11.67 14.87 -1.79
N TYR A 239 -11.82 16.02 -2.43
CA TYR A 239 -12.62 17.13 -1.93
C TYR A 239 -14.11 16.74 -1.81
N TRP A 240 -14.71 16.17 -2.86
CA TRP A 240 -16.13 15.78 -2.87
C TRP A 240 -16.45 14.65 -1.87
N SER A 241 -15.47 13.81 -1.54
CA SER A 241 -15.67 12.75 -0.55
C SER A 241 -15.87 13.29 0.88
N GLY A 242 -15.45 14.52 1.16
CA GLY A 242 -15.47 15.11 2.50
C GLY A 242 -14.54 14.38 3.50
N ALA A 243 -13.61 13.57 3.04
CA ALA A 243 -12.68 12.79 3.87
C ALA A 243 -11.46 13.64 4.29
N ARG A 244 -11.61 14.43 5.35
CA ARG A 244 -10.59 15.38 5.84
C ARG A 244 -9.25 14.71 6.16
N ILE A 245 -9.30 13.56 6.84
CA ILE A 245 -8.09 12.82 7.22
C ILE A 245 -7.36 12.31 5.98
N ALA A 246 -8.09 11.89 4.95
CA ALA A 246 -7.48 11.47 3.70
C ALA A 246 -6.72 12.62 3.01
N LEU A 247 -7.25 13.85 3.06
CA LEU A 247 -6.54 15.04 2.56
C LEU A 247 -5.26 15.32 3.37
N LEU A 248 -5.35 15.28 4.70
CA LEU A 248 -4.18 15.45 5.57
C LEU A 248 -3.15 14.34 5.34
N SER A 249 -3.61 13.11 5.12
CA SER A 249 -2.74 11.97 4.80
C SER A 249 -2.01 12.17 3.47
N TYR A 250 -2.68 12.69 2.45
CA TYR A 250 -2.06 13.04 1.18
C TYR A 250 -0.95 14.08 1.36
N VAL A 251 -1.26 15.20 2.02
CA VAL A 251 -0.28 16.29 2.26
C VAL A 251 0.89 15.79 3.10
N GLY A 252 0.61 15.09 4.20
CA GLY A 252 1.62 14.52 5.09
C GLY A 252 2.50 13.49 4.40
N ALA A 253 1.92 12.60 3.59
CA ALA A 253 2.68 11.58 2.86
C ALA A 253 3.64 12.20 1.83
N VAL A 254 3.19 13.22 1.10
CA VAL A 254 4.02 13.96 0.16
C VAL A 254 5.14 14.68 0.91
N ALA A 255 4.83 15.37 2.02
CA ALA A 255 5.83 16.06 2.84
C ALA A 255 6.89 15.10 3.41
N ILE A 256 6.47 13.99 4.05
CA ILE A 256 7.38 12.96 4.57
C ILE A 256 8.28 12.41 3.48
N ALA A 257 7.72 12.10 2.31
CA ALA A 257 8.49 11.58 1.19
C ALA A 257 9.57 12.56 0.73
N PHE A 258 9.27 13.85 0.68
CA PHE A 258 10.24 14.89 0.33
C PHE A 258 11.31 15.07 1.39
N ILE A 259 10.94 15.10 2.67
CA ILE A 259 11.90 15.18 3.78
C ILE A 259 12.87 14.00 3.72
N VAL A 260 12.34 12.78 3.59
CA VAL A 260 13.17 11.56 3.48
C VAL A 260 14.07 11.62 2.24
N GLN A 261 13.56 12.09 1.10
CA GLN A 261 14.36 12.23 -0.11
C GLN A 261 15.46 13.27 0.05
N MET A 262 15.18 14.43 0.66
CA MET A 262 16.16 15.47 0.92
C MET A 262 17.26 14.97 1.86
N VAL A 263 16.88 14.37 3.00
CA VAL A 263 17.82 13.77 3.95
C VAL A 263 18.68 12.70 3.29
N SER A 264 18.07 11.81 2.50
CA SER A 264 18.80 10.77 1.78
C SER A 264 19.76 11.34 0.74
N SER A 265 19.40 12.41 0.07
CA SER A 265 20.25 13.09 -0.93
C SER A 265 21.45 13.77 -0.28
N VAL A 266 21.26 14.38 0.90
CA VAL A 266 22.32 15.04 1.65
C VAL A 266 23.29 14.01 2.26
N LEU A 267 22.76 12.97 2.91
CA LEU A 267 23.60 12.01 3.64
C LEU A 267 24.33 11.01 2.73
N TYR A 268 23.73 10.63 1.60
CA TYR A 268 24.23 9.51 0.79
C TYR A 268 24.64 9.90 -0.63
N LEU A 269 24.55 11.15 -1.03
CA LEU A 269 24.79 11.63 -2.41
C LEU A 269 24.11 10.74 -3.49
N ARG A 270 23.11 9.98 -3.09
CA ARG A 270 22.33 9.02 -3.90
C ARG A 270 20.89 9.48 -3.99
N GLY A 271 20.62 10.45 -4.83
CA GLY A 271 19.25 10.94 -5.08
C GLY A 271 18.93 11.08 -6.54
N GLU A 272 17.65 11.27 -6.84
CA GLU A 272 17.23 11.87 -8.10
C GLU A 272 17.87 13.26 -8.16
N ASN A 273 18.12 13.76 -9.38
CA ASN A 273 18.73 15.08 -9.53
C ASN A 273 17.89 16.10 -8.72
N PRO A 274 18.35 16.56 -7.55
CA PRO A 274 17.53 17.35 -6.62
C PRO A 274 17.08 18.66 -7.27
N ARG A 275 17.88 19.20 -8.21
CA ARG A 275 17.57 20.43 -8.94
C ARG A 275 16.23 20.38 -9.68
N ILE A 276 15.88 19.20 -10.23
CA ILE A 276 14.62 19.04 -10.98
C ILE A 276 13.42 18.98 -10.05
N VAL A 277 13.57 18.25 -8.96
CA VAL A 277 12.52 18.14 -7.94
C VAL A 277 12.27 19.52 -7.33
N VAL A 278 13.34 20.24 -6.96
CA VAL A 278 13.25 21.60 -6.43
C VAL A 278 12.63 22.56 -7.45
N ALA A 279 13.05 22.51 -8.73
CA ALA A 279 12.47 23.39 -9.78
C ALA A 279 10.98 23.13 -9.99
N ARG A 280 10.54 21.86 -9.98
CA ARG A 280 9.11 21.52 -10.13
C ARG A 280 8.29 21.89 -8.89
N LEU A 281 8.84 21.72 -7.70
CA LEU A 281 8.22 22.18 -6.46
C LEU A 281 8.12 23.71 -6.44
N GLY A 282 9.17 24.41 -6.86
CA GLY A 282 9.15 25.85 -7.00
C GLY A 282 8.08 26.31 -7.97
N ALA A 283 7.98 25.70 -9.15
CA ALA A 283 6.94 26.00 -10.13
C ALA A 283 5.52 25.72 -9.59
N ALA A 284 5.33 24.58 -8.90
CA ALA A 284 4.05 24.25 -8.26
C ALA A 284 3.71 25.23 -7.14
N GLY A 285 4.71 25.66 -6.33
CA GLY A 285 4.55 26.66 -5.29
C GLY A 285 4.17 28.03 -5.84
N VAL A 286 4.81 28.48 -6.91
CA VAL A 286 4.45 29.72 -7.59
C VAL A 286 3.03 29.67 -8.15
N LEU A 287 2.66 28.55 -8.81
CA LEU A 287 1.29 28.36 -9.32
C LEU A 287 0.27 28.36 -8.18
N PHE A 288 0.56 27.71 -7.06
CA PHE A 288 -0.30 27.73 -5.87
C PHE A 288 -0.46 29.13 -5.29
N LEU A 289 0.62 29.90 -5.19
CA LEU A 289 0.57 31.30 -4.74
C LEU A 289 -0.27 32.16 -5.67
N LEU A 290 -0.12 32.00 -7.00
CA LEU A 290 -0.95 32.70 -7.97
C LEU A 290 -2.44 32.32 -7.81
N LEU A 291 -2.76 31.05 -7.61
CA LEU A 291 -4.12 30.61 -7.32
C LEU A 291 -4.66 31.20 -6.00
N CYS A 292 -3.83 31.30 -4.96
CA CYS A 292 -4.21 31.96 -3.71
C CYS A 292 -4.48 33.46 -3.89
N VAL A 293 -3.72 34.15 -4.77
CA VAL A 293 -3.96 35.56 -5.08
C VAL A 293 -5.26 35.76 -5.86
N VAL A 294 -5.52 34.91 -6.86
CA VAL A 294 -6.69 35.05 -7.77
C VAL A 294 -7.97 34.53 -7.11
N ALA A 295 -7.91 33.44 -6.39
CA ALA A 295 -9.08 32.73 -5.86
C ALA A 295 -9.01 32.51 -4.33
N GLY A 296 -8.22 33.31 -3.62
CA GLY A 296 -7.94 33.09 -2.19
C GLY A 296 -9.18 33.09 -1.31
N GLN A 297 -10.15 33.96 -1.55
CA GLN A 297 -11.40 34.01 -0.79
C GLN A 297 -12.25 32.75 -1.06
N GLN A 298 -12.37 32.32 -2.32
CA GLN A 298 -13.10 31.10 -2.68
C GLN A 298 -12.41 29.85 -2.13
N LEU A 299 -11.07 29.83 -2.17
CA LEU A 299 -10.29 28.75 -1.58
C LEU A 299 -10.43 28.72 -0.05
N ALA A 300 -10.40 29.87 0.61
CA ALA A 300 -10.56 29.96 2.06
C ALA A 300 -11.98 29.56 2.50
N SER A 301 -13.02 30.04 1.81
CA SER A 301 -14.40 29.66 2.10
C SER A 301 -14.66 28.17 1.81
N GLY A 302 -14.14 27.64 0.70
CA GLY A 302 -14.23 26.21 0.38
C GLY A 302 -13.47 25.33 1.40
N ALA A 303 -12.28 25.76 1.83
CA ALA A 303 -11.52 25.08 2.89
C ALA A 303 -12.27 25.11 4.23
N LYS A 304 -12.82 26.28 4.61
CA LYS A 304 -13.65 26.43 5.81
C LYS A 304 -14.87 25.50 5.74
N GLN A 305 -15.61 25.51 4.64
CA GLN A 305 -16.77 24.64 4.44
C GLN A 305 -16.40 23.15 4.44
N PHE A 306 -15.27 22.79 3.85
CA PHE A 306 -14.76 21.42 3.90
C PHE A 306 -14.37 21.01 5.33
N LEU A 307 -13.80 21.89 6.13
CA LEU A 307 -13.44 21.64 7.53
C LEU A 307 -14.67 21.58 8.44
N LEU A 308 -15.73 22.32 8.15
CA LEU A 308 -16.94 22.48 8.97
C LEU A 308 -18.10 21.53 8.59
N LYS A 309 -17.84 20.37 8.13
CA LYS A 309 -18.71 19.30 7.57
C LYS A 309 -20.24 19.37 7.86
N TYR A 310 -20.67 19.93 9.01
CA TYR A 310 -22.07 19.99 9.47
C TYR A 310 -22.53 21.39 9.89
N GLY A 311 -21.88 22.43 9.38
CA GLY A 311 -22.17 23.82 9.77
C GLY A 311 -21.33 24.31 10.95
N GLU A 312 -21.30 25.64 11.12
CA GLU A 312 -20.61 26.27 12.23
C GLU A 312 -21.40 26.05 13.52
N ARG A 313 -20.76 25.53 14.54
CA ARG A 313 -21.13 25.80 15.94
C ARG A 313 -20.25 26.95 16.36
N GLU A 314 -20.86 28.10 16.60
CA GLU A 314 -20.16 29.36 16.89
C GLU A 314 -19.28 29.29 18.14
N ASP A 315 -19.52 28.32 19.03
CA ASP A 315 -18.91 28.21 20.35
C ASP A 315 -17.76 27.19 20.44
N VAL A 316 -17.38 26.50 19.36
CA VAL A 316 -16.41 25.39 19.41
C VAL A 316 -15.30 25.56 18.38
N SER A 317 -14.04 25.39 18.77
CA SER A 317 -12.91 25.47 17.87
C SER A 317 -12.97 24.39 16.76
N LEU A 318 -12.44 24.70 15.56
CA LEU A 318 -12.41 23.75 14.41
C LEU A 318 -11.77 22.41 14.77
N VAL A 319 -10.78 22.42 15.67
CA VAL A 319 -10.08 21.22 16.12
C VAL A 319 -10.98 20.38 17.04
N GLU A 320 -11.65 21.01 17.98
CA GLU A 320 -12.59 20.34 18.89
C GLU A 320 -13.80 19.78 18.14
N GLN A 321 -14.32 20.51 17.16
CA GLN A 321 -15.44 20.03 16.33
C GLN A 321 -15.03 18.81 15.46
N GLY A 322 -13.77 18.77 14.99
CA GLY A 322 -13.21 17.61 14.28
C GLY A 322 -13.04 16.39 15.18
N LEU A 323 -12.63 16.60 16.42
CA LEU A 323 -12.41 15.55 17.43
C LEU A 323 -13.71 15.05 18.06
N SER A 324 -14.70 15.92 18.27
CA SER A 324 -15.96 15.60 18.96
C SER A 324 -16.74 14.44 18.33
N THR A 325 -16.67 14.28 17.01
CA THR A 325 -17.34 13.18 16.29
C THR A 325 -16.80 11.79 16.64
N ARG A 326 -15.58 11.69 17.19
CA ARG A 326 -14.93 10.43 17.55
C ARG A 326 -14.65 10.32 19.06
N GLN A 327 -14.87 11.39 19.81
CA GLN A 327 -14.51 11.47 21.22
C GLN A 327 -15.13 10.33 22.04
N GLY A 328 -16.43 10.07 21.86
CA GLY A 328 -17.10 8.99 22.58
C GLY A 328 -16.49 7.61 22.34
N LEU A 329 -16.06 7.32 21.09
CA LEU A 329 -15.40 6.06 20.79
C LEU A 329 -13.97 6.01 21.37
N ILE A 330 -13.25 7.12 21.31
CA ILE A 330 -11.90 7.26 21.90
C ILE A 330 -11.97 7.05 23.41
N ASP A 331 -12.96 7.62 24.09
CA ASP A 331 -13.13 7.50 25.54
C ASP A 331 -13.45 6.05 25.95
N ILE A 332 -14.27 5.35 25.16
CA ILE A 332 -14.53 3.92 25.37
C ILE A 332 -13.22 3.10 25.20
N MET A 333 -12.45 3.37 24.14
CA MET A 333 -11.18 2.67 23.91
C MET A 333 -10.17 2.94 25.04
N LYS A 334 -10.07 4.19 25.51
CA LYS A 334 -9.22 4.54 26.66
C LYS A 334 -9.66 3.80 27.93
N SER A 335 -10.95 3.77 28.22
CA SER A 335 -11.49 3.01 29.35
C SER A 335 -11.19 1.52 29.27
N ASN A 336 -11.18 0.92 28.07
CA ASN A 336 -10.78 -0.46 27.88
C ASN A 336 -9.28 -0.65 28.12
N ILE A 337 -8.43 0.30 27.69
CA ILE A 337 -6.98 0.28 27.95
C ILE A 337 -6.72 0.36 29.45
N ASP A 338 -7.39 1.27 30.16
CA ASP A 338 -7.21 1.43 31.61
C ASP A 338 -7.61 0.18 32.39
N ARG A 339 -8.63 -0.57 31.92
CA ARG A 339 -9.07 -1.83 32.54
C ARG A 339 -8.16 -3.01 32.20
N HIS A 340 -7.54 -3.01 31.02
CA HIS A 340 -6.71 -4.11 30.50
C HIS A 340 -5.38 -3.61 29.94
N PRO A 341 -4.54 -2.89 30.74
CA PRO A 341 -3.36 -2.19 30.21
C PRO A 341 -2.28 -3.14 29.66
N LEU A 342 -2.14 -4.33 30.23
CA LEU A 342 -1.12 -5.29 29.84
C LEU A 342 -1.58 -6.24 28.73
N THR A 343 -2.84 -6.62 28.78
CA THR A 343 -3.40 -7.68 27.92
C THR A 343 -4.23 -7.16 26.76
N GLY A 344 -4.82 -5.96 26.90
CA GLY A 344 -5.86 -5.50 25.96
C GLY A 344 -7.12 -6.37 26.02
N ILE A 345 -8.03 -6.16 25.07
CA ILE A 345 -9.31 -6.86 24.99
C ILE A 345 -9.31 -8.01 23.98
N GLY A 346 -8.26 -8.15 23.18
CA GLY A 346 -8.14 -9.13 22.10
C GLY A 346 -8.15 -8.48 20.70
N PHE A 347 -7.36 -9.06 19.80
CA PHE A 347 -7.18 -8.58 18.44
C PHE A 347 -8.49 -8.60 17.64
N GLY A 348 -8.88 -7.44 17.12
CA GLY A 348 -10.06 -7.32 16.26
C GLY A 348 -11.40 -7.40 16.98
N ILE A 349 -11.44 -7.25 18.30
CA ILE A 349 -12.66 -7.27 19.11
C ILE A 349 -13.27 -5.86 19.14
N GLY A 350 -14.61 -5.77 19.06
CA GLY A 350 -15.34 -4.51 19.17
C GLY A 350 -15.13 -3.81 20.51
N SER A 351 -15.01 -2.47 20.51
CA SER A 351 -14.79 -1.68 21.73
C SER A 351 -15.97 -1.70 22.68
N THR A 352 -17.21 -1.71 22.15
CA THR A 352 -18.43 -1.71 22.95
C THR A 352 -18.95 -3.12 23.25
N PRO A 353 -19.61 -3.35 24.39
CA PRO A 353 -20.27 -4.62 24.68
C PRO A 353 -21.29 -5.04 23.61
N SER A 354 -22.05 -4.08 23.06
CA SER A 354 -23.02 -4.34 21.99
C SER A 354 -22.35 -4.80 20.69
N ALA A 355 -21.20 -4.23 20.32
CA ALA A 355 -20.43 -4.70 19.17
C ALA A 355 -19.86 -6.11 19.37
N ARG A 356 -19.59 -6.49 20.62
CA ARG A 356 -19.11 -7.84 20.97
C ARG A 356 -20.21 -8.89 20.91
N SER A 357 -21.44 -8.55 21.31
CA SER A 357 -22.58 -9.47 21.26
C SER A 357 -23.13 -9.66 19.83
N ASN A 358 -22.94 -8.70 18.93
CA ASN A 358 -23.48 -8.70 17.56
C ASN A 358 -22.54 -9.28 16.52
N VAL A 359 -21.79 -10.34 16.87
CA VAL A 359 -20.93 -11.06 15.92
C VAL A 359 -21.80 -11.90 14.97
N GLN A 360 -21.82 -11.53 13.70
CA GLN A 360 -22.49 -12.34 12.68
C GLN A 360 -21.70 -13.63 12.44
N ARG A 361 -22.39 -14.76 12.52
CA ARG A 361 -21.80 -16.09 12.32
C ARG A 361 -22.36 -16.76 11.08
N ASP A 362 -21.52 -17.56 10.44
CA ASP A 362 -21.95 -18.43 9.34
C ASP A 362 -23.00 -19.43 9.83
N PRO A 363 -24.16 -19.55 9.16
CA PRO A 363 -25.22 -20.44 9.61
C PRO A 363 -24.86 -21.94 9.48
N ILE A 364 -23.86 -22.28 8.67
CA ILE A 364 -23.47 -23.68 8.41
C ILE A 364 -22.31 -24.10 9.33
N LEU A 365 -21.27 -23.27 9.39
CA LEU A 365 -20.03 -23.57 10.11
C LEU A 365 -19.92 -22.90 11.49
N GLY A 366 -20.83 -21.98 11.82
CA GLY A 366 -20.76 -21.19 13.05
C GLY A 366 -19.57 -20.22 13.12
N LEU A 367 -18.77 -20.11 12.06
CA LEU A 367 -17.59 -19.26 12.03
C LEU A 367 -17.97 -17.78 12.00
N PRO A 368 -17.21 -16.90 12.66
CA PRO A 368 -17.48 -15.47 12.61
C PRO A 368 -17.20 -14.92 11.21
N LEU A 369 -18.23 -14.39 10.56
CA LEU A 369 -18.16 -13.79 9.23
C LEU A 369 -17.80 -12.32 9.28
N MET A 370 -18.38 -11.61 10.23
CA MET A 370 -18.27 -10.17 10.36
C MET A 370 -18.38 -9.79 11.85
N ALA A 371 -17.42 -9.07 12.35
CA ALA A 371 -17.55 -8.31 13.57
C ALA A 371 -17.61 -6.84 13.18
N THR A 372 -18.67 -6.15 13.58
CA THR A 372 -18.81 -4.72 13.40
C THR A 372 -17.76 -4.03 14.28
N VAL A 373 -16.64 -3.66 13.69
CA VAL A 373 -15.54 -3.02 14.40
C VAL A 373 -15.26 -1.69 13.70
N GLU A 374 -15.99 -0.66 14.08
CA GLU A 374 -15.58 0.70 13.79
C GLU A 374 -14.65 1.17 14.91
N LYS A 375 -13.36 1.20 14.61
CA LYS A 375 -12.32 1.79 15.46
C LYS A 375 -11.61 2.86 14.64
N GLY A 376 -11.98 4.10 14.88
CA GLY A 376 -11.56 5.22 14.04
C GLY A 376 -10.11 5.67 14.22
N VAL A 377 -9.30 5.08 15.12
CA VAL A 377 -7.95 5.57 15.45
C VAL A 377 -7.01 4.40 15.66
N LEU A 378 -6.18 4.08 14.64
CA LEU A 378 -5.29 2.91 14.66
C LEU A 378 -4.35 2.87 15.88
N PRO A 379 -3.66 3.96 16.29
CA PRO A 379 -2.77 3.87 17.45
C PRO A 379 -3.49 3.47 18.75
N ILE A 380 -4.66 4.05 19.02
CA ILE A 380 -5.42 3.72 20.22
C ILE A 380 -6.02 2.31 20.11
N MET A 381 -6.49 1.93 18.92
CA MET A 381 -6.98 0.58 18.65
C MET A 381 -5.91 -0.50 18.94
N ILE A 382 -4.66 -0.27 18.51
CA ILE A 382 -3.55 -1.22 18.76
C ILE A 382 -3.35 -1.40 20.26
N LEU A 383 -3.35 -0.33 21.04
CA LEU A 383 -3.19 -0.40 22.51
C LEU A 383 -4.40 -1.04 23.18
N GLU A 384 -5.62 -0.74 22.73
CA GLU A 384 -6.84 -1.34 23.24
C GLU A 384 -6.89 -2.85 22.98
N GLU A 385 -6.55 -3.28 21.76
CA GLU A 385 -6.67 -4.67 21.35
C GLU A 385 -5.55 -5.56 21.92
N LEU A 386 -4.33 -5.05 21.97
CA LEU A 386 -3.12 -5.83 22.26
C LEU A 386 -2.49 -5.51 23.62
N GLY A 387 -2.98 -4.50 24.32
CA GLY A 387 -2.33 -3.95 25.50
C GLY A 387 -1.08 -3.13 25.16
N ILE A 388 -0.53 -2.45 26.18
CA ILE A 388 0.62 -1.54 25.99
C ILE A 388 1.88 -2.29 25.53
N PRO A 389 2.29 -3.45 26.12
CA PRO A 389 3.55 -4.09 25.75
C PRO A 389 3.56 -4.59 24.30
N LEU A 390 2.53 -5.36 23.90
CA LEU A 390 2.46 -5.90 22.54
C LEU A 390 2.13 -4.80 21.53
N GLY A 391 1.31 -3.82 21.92
CA GLY A 391 1.03 -2.63 21.11
C GLY A 391 2.29 -1.84 20.77
N PHE A 392 3.18 -1.62 21.74
CA PHE A 392 4.48 -0.99 21.52
C PHE A 392 5.35 -1.77 20.53
N LEU A 393 5.39 -3.11 20.68
CA LEU A 393 6.10 -3.98 19.73
C LEU A 393 5.54 -3.85 18.30
N VAL A 394 4.22 -3.73 18.16
CA VAL A 394 3.58 -3.49 16.84
C VAL A 394 3.96 -2.11 16.28
N PHE A 395 4.07 -1.06 17.10
CA PHE A 395 4.58 0.23 16.62
C PHE A 395 6.03 0.16 16.17
N LEU A 396 6.90 -0.53 16.89
CA LEU A 396 8.30 -0.76 16.48
C LEU A 396 8.36 -1.54 15.16
N TRP A 397 7.49 -2.54 14.97
CA TRP A 397 7.37 -3.28 13.74
C TRP A 397 6.93 -2.39 12.58
N ILE A 398 5.89 -1.56 12.73
CA ILE A 398 5.44 -0.59 11.72
C ILE A 398 6.58 0.39 11.39
N GLY A 399 7.28 0.91 12.40
CA GLY A 399 8.47 1.77 12.23
C GLY A 399 9.58 1.08 11.44
N THR A 400 9.81 -0.20 11.69
CA THR A 400 10.81 -1.00 10.94
C THR A 400 10.38 -1.20 9.48
N LEU A 401 9.09 -1.43 9.21
CA LEU A 401 8.55 -1.49 7.86
C LEU A 401 8.72 -0.14 7.13
N ALA A 402 8.52 0.98 7.83
CA ALA A 402 8.80 2.32 7.29
C ALA A 402 10.27 2.49 6.89
N LEU A 403 11.20 2.05 7.74
CA LEU A 403 12.65 2.06 7.43
C LEU A 403 12.98 1.18 6.21
N PHE A 404 12.30 0.06 6.02
CA PHE A 404 12.46 -0.73 4.81
C PHE A 404 11.90 0.01 3.58
N ALA A 405 10.75 0.68 3.70
CA ALA A 405 10.14 1.44 2.61
C ALA A 405 11.02 2.62 2.15
N THR A 406 11.74 3.30 3.06
CA THR A 406 12.67 4.38 2.69
C THR A 406 13.77 3.90 1.73
N ARG A 407 14.22 2.64 1.88
CA ARG A 407 15.25 2.04 1.00
C ARG A 407 14.75 1.85 -0.44
N GLY A 408 13.45 1.70 -0.63
CA GLY A 408 12.81 1.57 -1.94
C GLY A 408 12.78 2.87 -2.75
N GLY A 409 12.97 4.02 -2.10
CA GLY A 409 12.95 5.35 -2.70
C GLY A 409 11.67 6.13 -2.42
N ILE A 410 11.51 7.28 -3.10
CA ILE A 410 10.45 8.24 -2.77
C ILE A 410 9.03 7.67 -2.96
N LEU A 411 8.76 6.89 -4.00
CA LEU A 411 7.42 6.37 -4.25
C LEU A 411 6.97 5.32 -3.23
N PRO A 412 7.78 4.30 -2.86
CA PRO A 412 7.43 3.38 -1.79
C PRO A 412 7.18 4.05 -0.45
N ILE A 413 8.04 4.98 -0.02
CA ILE A 413 7.84 5.67 1.25
C ILE A 413 6.62 6.59 1.23
N SER A 414 6.31 7.24 0.10
CA SER A 414 5.09 8.05 -0.05
C SER A 414 3.83 7.20 0.10
N VAL A 415 3.78 6.06 -0.58
CA VAL A 415 2.65 5.12 -0.52
C VAL A 415 2.51 4.55 0.90
N PHE A 416 3.62 4.15 1.52
CA PHE A 416 3.62 3.70 2.91
C PHE A 416 3.06 4.77 3.85
N ALA A 417 3.56 6.00 3.73
CA ALA A 417 3.13 7.12 4.56
C ALA A 417 1.65 7.47 4.33
N ALA A 418 1.17 7.49 3.07
CA ALA A 418 -0.23 7.73 2.76
C ALA A 418 -1.14 6.69 3.41
N VAL A 419 -0.79 5.40 3.32
CA VAL A 419 -1.53 4.32 3.95
C VAL A 419 -1.53 4.46 5.47
N MET A 420 -0.37 4.68 6.11
CA MET A 420 -0.28 4.78 7.56
C MET A 420 -0.98 6.02 8.11
N LEU A 421 -0.82 7.18 7.48
CA LEU A 421 -1.48 8.42 7.90
C LEU A 421 -3.00 8.35 7.75
N THR A 422 -3.51 7.72 6.69
CA THR A 422 -4.95 7.46 6.56
C THR A 422 -5.44 6.59 7.72
N ASN A 423 -4.66 5.61 8.14
CA ASN A 423 -4.99 4.73 9.24
C ASN A 423 -4.89 5.37 10.63
N VAL A 424 -4.25 6.52 10.77
CA VAL A 424 -4.27 7.27 12.04
C VAL A 424 -5.72 7.58 12.48
N ALA A 425 -6.62 7.75 11.51
CA ALA A 425 -8.03 8.03 11.79
C ALA A 425 -9.02 7.04 11.17
N GLU A 426 -8.55 6.04 10.43
CA GLU A 426 -9.35 4.98 9.81
C GLU A 426 -8.67 3.65 10.09
N ALA A 427 -8.91 3.04 11.23
CA ALA A 427 -8.20 1.85 11.72
C ALA A 427 -8.45 0.59 10.87
N SER A 428 -8.10 0.62 9.58
CA SER A 428 -8.35 -0.46 8.63
C SER A 428 -7.16 -1.38 8.37
N PHE A 429 -5.92 -0.93 8.60
CA PHE A 429 -4.69 -1.65 8.24
C PHE A 429 -4.63 -3.08 8.79
N LEU A 430 -5.03 -3.29 10.04
CA LEU A 430 -5.04 -4.62 10.67
C LEU A 430 -6.30 -5.45 10.33
N SER A 431 -7.13 -5.00 9.37
CA SER A 431 -8.38 -5.65 8.99
C SER A 431 -8.34 -6.13 7.53
N PRO A 432 -7.87 -7.34 7.23
CA PRO A 432 -7.73 -7.85 5.86
C PRO A 432 -9.06 -8.07 5.16
N GLY A 433 -10.15 -8.11 5.92
CA GLY A 433 -11.49 -8.41 5.40
C GLY A 433 -12.20 -7.29 4.66
N GLY A 434 -11.66 -6.07 4.66
CA GLY A 434 -12.33 -4.89 4.09
C GLY A 434 -11.37 -3.93 3.41
N VAL A 435 -11.46 -2.66 3.77
CA VAL A 435 -10.63 -1.57 3.21
C VAL A 435 -9.13 -1.82 3.43
N GLY A 436 -8.77 -2.49 4.53
CA GLY A 436 -7.38 -2.72 4.91
C GLY A 436 -6.59 -3.69 4.01
N LEU A 437 -7.25 -4.51 3.19
CA LEU A 437 -6.54 -5.42 2.29
C LEU A 437 -5.61 -4.69 1.32
N LEU A 438 -6.05 -3.58 0.74
CA LEU A 438 -5.21 -2.74 -0.10
C LEU A 438 -4.02 -2.19 0.68
N SER A 439 -4.26 -1.73 1.91
CA SER A 439 -3.21 -1.23 2.80
C SER A 439 -2.13 -2.28 3.05
N ILE A 440 -2.52 -3.52 3.33
CA ILE A 440 -1.60 -4.66 3.51
C ILE A 440 -0.76 -4.91 2.25
N ILE A 441 -1.40 -4.98 1.08
CA ILE A 441 -0.73 -5.22 -0.21
C ILE A 441 0.32 -4.14 -0.48
N LEU A 442 -0.04 -2.87 -0.27
CA LEU A 442 0.82 -1.73 -0.57
C LEU A 442 1.95 -1.54 0.46
N VAL A 443 1.68 -1.77 1.75
CA VAL A 443 2.72 -1.75 2.80
C VAL A 443 3.73 -2.86 2.56
N ALA A 444 3.28 -4.07 2.24
CA ALA A 444 4.16 -5.19 1.90
C ALA A 444 5.00 -4.88 0.65
N TRP A 445 4.40 -4.28 -0.39
CA TRP A 445 5.13 -3.81 -1.56
C TRP A 445 6.19 -2.78 -1.20
N ALA A 446 5.83 -1.73 -0.47
CA ALA A 446 6.73 -0.65 -0.11
C ALA A 446 7.92 -1.14 0.72
N ALA A 447 7.66 -2.00 1.74
CA ALA A 447 8.69 -2.55 2.61
C ALA A 447 9.65 -3.52 1.89
N THR A 448 9.19 -4.17 0.82
CA THR A 448 9.99 -5.13 0.07
C THR A 448 10.65 -4.55 -1.18
N GLU A 449 10.40 -3.27 -1.54
CA GLU A 449 10.98 -2.66 -2.74
C GLU A 449 12.50 -2.57 -2.67
N PRO A 450 13.23 -3.02 -3.73
CA PRO A 450 14.69 -3.01 -3.75
C PRO A 450 15.28 -1.59 -3.68
N ALA A 451 16.44 -1.46 -3.02
CA ALA A 451 17.15 -0.18 -2.94
C ALA A 451 17.52 0.34 -4.34
N GLY A 452 17.26 1.63 -4.56
CA GLY A 452 17.57 2.29 -5.82
C GLY A 452 16.53 2.12 -6.92
N GLY A 453 15.35 1.59 -6.57
CA GLY A 453 14.22 1.45 -7.49
C GLY A 453 14.58 0.63 -8.73
N ALA A 454 14.48 -0.69 -8.65
CA ALA A 454 14.77 -1.59 -9.80
C ALA A 454 13.96 -1.20 -11.05
N TRP A 455 12.81 -0.54 -10.86
CA TRP A 455 11.97 -0.01 -11.92
C TRP A 455 12.65 1.10 -12.75
N LYS A 456 13.54 1.92 -12.15
CA LYS A 456 14.31 2.96 -12.87
C LYS A 456 15.33 2.35 -13.82
N LYS A 457 16.02 1.29 -13.40
CA LYS A 457 16.95 0.56 -14.27
C LYS A 457 16.20 -0.08 -15.44
N HIS A 458 15.00 -0.61 -15.19
CA HIS A 458 14.18 -1.24 -16.23
C HIS A 458 13.61 -0.22 -17.22
N LEU A 459 13.16 0.95 -16.76
CA LEU A 459 12.71 2.03 -17.65
C LEU A 459 13.85 2.57 -18.51
N ARG A 460 15.05 2.75 -17.95
CA ARG A 460 16.23 3.18 -18.72
C ARG A 460 16.62 2.13 -19.76
N ALA A 461 16.64 0.86 -19.39
CA ALA A 461 16.93 -0.23 -20.33
C ALA A 461 15.89 -0.30 -21.46
N ARG A 462 14.61 -0.09 -21.16
CA ARG A 462 13.52 -0.06 -22.16
C ARG A 462 13.60 1.17 -23.06
N GLN A 463 13.96 2.34 -22.54
CA GLN A 463 14.19 3.55 -23.34
C GLN A 463 15.38 3.38 -24.29
N VAL A 464 16.47 2.80 -23.82
CA VAL A 464 17.64 2.49 -24.66
C VAL A 464 17.29 1.42 -25.71
N GLY A 465 16.49 0.41 -25.34
CA GLY A 465 16.02 -0.62 -26.27
C GLY A 465 15.05 -0.09 -27.33
N LEU A 466 14.19 0.88 -26.99
CA LEU A 466 13.29 1.54 -27.94
C LEU A 466 14.05 2.50 -28.86
N ALA A 467 15.04 3.22 -28.35
CA ALA A 467 15.89 4.07 -29.16
C ALA A 467 16.70 3.26 -30.19
N ARG A 468 17.09 2.01 -29.85
CA ARG A 468 17.75 1.09 -30.80
C ARG A 468 16.80 0.43 -31.79
N ARG A 469 15.49 0.43 -31.55
CA ARG A 469 14.46 -0.15 -32.42
C ARG A 469 13.68 0.88 -33.22
N SER A 470 14.10 2.13 -33.26
CA SER A 470 13.52 3.11 -34.15
C SER A 470 13.60 2.60 -35.59
N PRO A 471 12.49 2.45 -36.34
CA PRO A 471 12.52 1.99 -37.72
C PRO A 471 13.20 2.99 -38.67
N PHE A 472 13.51 4.20 -38.19
CA PHE A 472 14.36 5.20 -38.88
C PHE A 472 15.83 5.09 -38.47
N GLY A 473 16.28 3.89 -38.08
CA GLY A 473 17.66 3.61 -37.71
C GLY A 473 18.64 3.63 -38.88
N ALA A 474 18.80 4.78 -39.52
CA ALA A 474 20.12 5.12 -40.04
C ALA A 474 21.01 5.36 -38.80
N PRO A 475 22.19 4.71 -38.70
CA PRO A 475 23.12 5.09 -37.67
C PRO A 475 23.47 6.55 -37.92
N LEU A 476 23.07 7.43 -37.00
CA LEU A 476 23.63 8.77 -36.97
C LEU A 476 25.13 8.58 -36.85
N SER A 477 25.83 8.77 -37.97
CA SER A 477 27.28 8.81 -38.01
C SER A 477 27.74 9.74 -36.88
N PRO A 478 28.75 9.36 -36.09
CA PRO A 478 29.23 10.20 -34.98
C PRO A 478 30.04 11.37 -35.54
N VAL A 479 29.38 12.31 -36.23
CA VAL A 479 30.04 13.48 -36.83
C VAL A 479 30.32 14.60 -35.83
N PHE A 480 29.81 14.50 -34.61
CA PHE A 480 30.11 15.47 -33.53
C PHE A 480 30.36 14.75 -32.19
N ALA A 481 31.37 13.88 -32.14
CA ALA A 481 32.03 13.65 -30.88
C ALA A 481 33.07 14.77 -30.71
N PRO A 482 33.02 15.58 -29.66
CA PRO A 482 34.12 16.49 -29.35
C PRO A 482 35.40 15.62 -29.19
N PRO A 483 36.58 16.11 -29.64
CA PRO A 483 37.79 15.35 -29.53
C PRO A 483 38.00 14.88 -28.11
N LEU A 484 38.16 13.57 -27.94
CA LEU A 484 38.51 12.97 -26.66
C LEU A 484 39.72 13.70 -26.10
N ALA A 485 39.60 14.30 -24.94
CA ALA A 485 40.74 14.81 -24.19
C ALA A 485 41.80 13.71 -24.12
N PRO A 486 43.09 14.05 -24.31
CA PRO A 486 44.14 13.07 -24.27
C PRO A 486 44.08 12.24 -22.98
N ALA A 487 44.13 10.93 -23.12
CA ALA A 487 44.08 10.01 -21.99
C ALA A 487 45.14 10.40 -20.97
N LEU A 488 44.73 10.65 -19.75
CA LEU A 488 45.65 10.84 -18.62
C LEU A 488 46.55 9.59 -18.52
N PRO A 489 47.86 9.76 -18.32
CA PRO A 489 48.78 8.63 -18.14
C PRO A 489 48.28 7.76 -16.96
N PRO A 490 48.49 6.43 -17.05
CA PRO A 490 48.09 5.53 -15.97
C PRO A 490 48.82 5.93 -14.68
N PRO A 491 48.15 5.82 -13.53
CA PRO A 491 48.80 6.10 -12.25
C PRO A 491 49.99 5.18 -12.03
N PRO A 492 51.10 5.65 -11.43
CA PRO A 492 52.29 4.86 -11.21
C PRO A 492 51.95 3.61 -10.38
N GLU A 493 52.45 2.46 -10.83
CA GLU A 493 52.34 1.20 -10.11
C GLU A 493 52.85 1.36 -8.68
N ARG A 494 51.95 1.22 -7.72
CA ARG A 494 52.34 1.14 -6.31
C ARG A 494 53.15 -0.14 -6.12
N LEU A 495 54.45 0.03 -5.86
CA LEU A 495 55.33 -1.01 -5.37
C LEU A 495 54.61 -1.78 -4.24
N ARG A 496 54.30 -3.04 -4.49
CA ARG A 496 53.87 -3.98 -3.46
C ARG A 496 55.06 -4.28 -2.57
N LEU A 497 55.15 -3.63 -1.43
CA LEU A 497 56.05 -4.05 -0.36
C LEU A 497 55.59 -5.44 0.11
N ALA A 498 56.45 -6.41 -0.08
CA ALA A 498 56.32 -7.77 0.42
C ALA A 498 56.30 -7.73 1.94
N GLY A 499 55.17 -8.08 2.53
CA GLY A 499 55.03 -8.28 3.98
C GLY A 499 55.61 -9.65 4.39
N PRO A 500 56.11 -9.78 5.60
CA PRO A 500 56.87 -10.95 6.02
C PRO A 500 55.96 -12.17 6.25
N VAL A 501 56.49 -13.30 5.81
CA VAL A 501 56.00 -14.66 6.07
C VAL A 501 56.13 -14.96 7.57
N HIS A 502 55.02 -15.12 8.28
CA HIS A 502 55.03 -15.77 9.57
C HIS A 502 54.46 -17.18 9.46
N ALA A 503 55.38 -18.13 9.52
CA ALA A 503 55.13 -19.54 9.80
C ALA A 503 54.81 -19.68 11.29
N GLY A 504 53.65 -20.24 11.62
CA GLY A 504 53.27 -20.60 12.98
C GLY A 504 52.32 -21.79 12.96
N SER A 505 52.86 -22.97 13.17
CA SER A 505 52.14 -24.25 13.33
C SER A 505 51.28 -24.25 14.59
N PRO A 506 50.09 -24.84 14.60
CA PRO A 506 49.38 -25.12 15.82
C PRO A 506 49.72 -26.51 16.35
N LEU A 507 50.06 -26.59 17.64
CA LEU A 507 50.14 -27.80 18.46
C LEU A 507 48.71 -28.27 18.84
N PRO A 508 48.53 -29.58 18.99
CA PRO A 508 47.27 -30.16 19.43
C PRO A 508 47.17 -30.16 20.98
N ILE A 509 46.04 -29.69 21.50
CA ILE A 509 45.70 -29.82 22.91
C ILE A 509 44.60 -30.85 23.05
N GLY A 510 44.90 -31.79 23.93
CA GLY A 510 44.23 -33.01 24.28
C GLY A 510 42.83 -32.91 24.86
N SER A 511 42.16 -34.02 24.74
CA SER A 511 40.95 -34.43 25.42
C SER A 511 41.12 -34.44 26.94
N VAL A 512 40.15 -33.87 27.66
CA VAL A 512 39.90 -34.17 29.06
C VAL A 512 38.46 -34.60 29.20
N ASP A 513 38.27 -35.92 29.42
CA ASP A 513 37.09 -36.51 30.00
C ASP A 513 36.98 -36.07 31.47
N GLY A 514 35.76 -35.79 31.95
CA GLY A 514 35.52 -35.47 33.35
C GLY A 514 34.03 -35.47 33.67
N ALA A 515 33.59 -36.58 34.17
CA ALA A 515 32.29 -36.87 34.77
C ALA A 515 31.94 -35.91 35.94
N GLY A 516 30.59 -35.67 36.09
CA GLY A 516 30.02 -34.95 37.22
C GLY A 516 28.59 -34.54 36.94
#